data_18239672aa9e2961f59203f1e6d84eff
#
_entry.id   18239672aa9e2961f59203f1e6d84eff
#
_cell.length_a   1.000
_cell.length_b   1.000
_cell.length_c   1.000
_cell.angle_alpha   90.00
_cell.angle_beta   90.00
_cell.angle_gamma   90.00
#
_symmetry.space_group_name_H-M   'P 1'
#
loop_
_entity.id
_entity.type
_entity.pdbx_description
1 polymer ?
#
loop_
_entity_poly.entity_id
_entity_poly.type
_entity_poly.pdbx_seq_one_letter_code
_entity_poly.pdbx_strand_id
1 'polypeptide(L)'
;MKTLPIIFKYEDIKEFYPNVAAFYAFVDRASKRGEIKQIKRGIYALVNPSTGNIFATKFQIASHLFDDAYFSYHEALEYYGLANQSFVSYFTYLTHVYVDDVVFEDVIYHSKKSGYDLEILNHIKEEDIRVVSLERAIVDSIDSPSLAGGLEEIEYALSNCRRLKIDKIEMLLKHYDKSFLYQKVGYLFEKHFGEEIPESFYKLCLSNIGNKINYFESKVGHSKLILKWKLMVPLERSMPDELF
;
A
#
# COMPACT_ATOMS: atom_id res chain seq x y z
N MET A 1 21.34 15.85 -25.87
CA MET A 1 21.69 14.60 -25.16
C MET A 1 20.39 13.92 -24.79
N LYS A 2 20.18 12.66 -25.15
CA LYS A 2 19.02 11.87 -24.66
C LYS A 2 19.24 11.59 -23.18
N THR A 3 18.31 12.01 -22.35
CA THR A 3 18.41 11.82 -20.90
C THR A 3 17.92 10.41 -20.57
N LEU A 4 18.71 9.66 -19.79
CA LEU A 4 18.28 8.35 -19.30
C LEU A 4 17.13 8.50 -18.30
N PRO A 5 16.14 7.59 -18.29
CA PRO A 5 15.15 7.53 -17.21
C PRO A 5 15.82 7.26 -15.86
N ILE A 6 15.17 7.74 -14.78
CA ILE A 6 15.68 7.54 -13.40
C ILE A 6 15.80 6.06 -13.05
N ILE A 7 14.84 5.24 -13.51
CA ILE A 7 14.90 3.77 -13.48
C ILE A 7 14.74 3.29 -14.91
N PHE A 8 15.51 2.28 -15.32
CA PHE A 8 15.46 1.77 -16.67
C PHE A 8 15.83 0.28 -16.78
N LYS A 9 15.28 -0.34 -17.82
CA LYS A 9 15.63 -1.67 -18.34
C LYS A 9 16.25 -1.50 -19.73
N TYR A 10 16.79 -2.56 -20.29
CA TYR A 10 17.29 -2.55 -21.69
C TYR A 10 16.18 -2.08 -22.67
N GLU A 11 14.98 -2.60 -22.51
CA GLU A 11 13.85 -2.31 -23.41
C GLU A 11 13.48 -0.81 -23.46
N ASP A 12 13.66 -0.08 -22.36
CA ASP A 12 13.31 1.35 -22.23
C ASP A 12 14.27 2.24 -23.02
N ILE A 13 15.52 1.77 -23.25
CA ILE A 13 16.60 2.57 -23.85
C ILE A 13 17.36 1.83 -24.96
N LYS A 14 16.79 0.72 -25.46
CA LYS A 14 17.44 -0.11 -26.51
C LYS A 14 17.81 0.65 -27.76
N GLU A 15 17.04 1.67 -28.11
CA GLU A 15 17.32 2.54 -29.28
C GLU A 15 18.61 3.38 -29.14
N PHE A 16 19.18 3.47 -27.92
CA PHE A 16 20.43 4.20 -27.68
C PHE A 16 21.67 3.31 -27.91
N TYR A 17 21.46 2.01 -28.07
CA TYR A 17 22.53 1.02 -28.20
C TYR A 17 22.34 0.18 -29.45
N PRO A 18 23.43 -0.14 -30.19
CA PRO A 18 23.35 -0.92 -31.40
C PRO A 18 22.92 -2.38 -31.16
N ASN A 19 23.16 -2.90 -29.96
CA ASN A 19 22.78 -4.24 -29.53
C ASN A 19 22.84 -4.38 -28.00
N VAL A 20 22.34 -5.51 -27.51
CA VAL A 20 22.28 -5.80 -26.06
C VAL A 20 23.67 -5.89 -25.42
N ALA A 21 24.70 -6.34 -26.14
CA ALA A 21 26.08 -6.39 -25.60
C ALA A 21 26.65 -5.01 -25.33
N ALA A 22 26.37 -4.04 -26.22
CA ALA A 22 26.77 -2.65 -26.03
C ALA A 22 26.08 -2.01 -24.82
N PHE A 23 24.81 -2.34 -24.58
CA PHE A 23 24.09 -1.94 -23.37
C PHE A 23 24.76 -2.51 -22.11
N TYR A 24 25.04 -3.80 -22.04
CA TYR A 24 25.68 -4.38 -20.85
C TYR A 24 27.11 -3.86 -20.62
N ALA A 25 27.84 -3.55 -21.70
CA ALA A 25 29.13 -2.89 -21.60
C ALA A 25 29.03 -1.44 -21.05
N PHE A 26 27.94 -0.74 -21.37
CA PHE A 26 27.63 0.55 -20.74
C PHE A 26 27.31 0.35 -19.26
N VAL A 27 26.41 -0.58 -18.92
CA VAL A 27 26.03 -0.89 -17.53
C VAL A 27 27.24 -1.21 -16.67
N ASP A 28 28.14 -2.08 -17.14
CA ASP A 28 29.36 -2.43 -16.40
C ASP A 28 30.23 -1.18 -16.10
N ARG A 29 30.45 -0.34 -17.12
CA ARG A 29 31.23 0.90 -16.94
C ARG A 29 30.56 1.90 -16.02
N ALA A 30 29.26 2.12 -16.18
CA ALA A 30 28.49 3.08 -15.37
C ALA A 30 28.38 2.62 -13.91
N SER A 31 28.19 1.31 -13.68
CA SER A 31 28.20 0.75 -12.32
C SER A 31 29.57 0.90 -11.65
N LYS A 32 30.67 0.63 -12.36
CA LYS A 32 32.03 0.82 -11.84
C LYS A 32 32.35 2.28 -11.49
N ARG A 33 31.73 3.24 -12.19
CA ARG A 33 31.84 4.67 -11.88
C ARG A 33 30.88 5.15 -10.83
N GLY A 34 29.96 4.29 -10.34
CA GLY A 34 28.95 4.67 -9.35
C GLY A 34 27.82 5.56 -9.92
N GLU A 35 27.66 5.61 -11.24
CA GLU A 35 26.63 6.43 -11.91
C GLU A 35 25.25 5.75 -11.88
N ILE A 36 25.24 4.44 -11.76
CA ILE A 36 24.03 3.61 -11.65
C ILE A 36 24.21 2.55 -10.57
N LYS A 37 23.06 2.12 -9.99
CA LYS A 37 22.96 0.93 -9.13
C LYS A 37 21.98 -0.06 -9.73
N GLN A 38 22.26 -1.34 -9.62
CA GLN A 38 21.37 -2.41 -10.02
C GLN A 38 20.37 -2.68 -8.89
N ILE A 39 19.07 -2.44 -9.16
CA ILE A 39 17.98 -2.74 -8.21
C ILE A 39 17.71 -4.25 -8.19
N LYS A 40 17.54 -4.83 -9.38
CA LYS A 40 17.30 -6.25 -9.64
C LYS A 40 17.97 -6.59 -10.97
N ARG A 41 18.16 -7.87 -11.27
CA ARG A 41 18.72 -8.27 -12.57
C ARG A 41 17.95 -7.62 -13.72
N GLY A 42 18.65 -6.82 -14.52
CA GLY A 42 18.09 -6.11 -15.66
C GLY A 42 17.38 -4.80 -15.37
N ILE A 43 17.28 -4.38 -14.09
CA ILE A 43 16.67 -3.09 -13.68
C ILE A 43 17.73 -2.27 -12.97
N TYR A 44 17.90 -1.04 -13.42
CA TYR A 44 18.95 -0.12 -12.96
C TYR A 44 18.36 1.24 -12.57
N ALA A 45 18.96 1.90 -11.59
CA ALA A 45 18.59 3.25 -11.18
C ALA A 45 19.81 4.19 -11.31
N LEU A 46 19.54 5.44 -11.67
CA LEU A 46 20.54 6.52 -11.70
C LEU A 46 20.91 6.91 -10.27
N VAL A 47 22.20 7.15 -10.06
CA VAL A 47 22.76 7.66 -8.79
C VAL A 47 22.97 9.17 -8.89
N ASN A 48 22.57 9.88 -7.83
CA ASN A 48 22.88 11.28 -7.66
C ASN A 48 24.38 11.43 -7.33
N PRO A 49 25.19 12.06 -8.21
CA PRO A 49 26.64 12.16 -8.01
C PRO A 49 27.03 12.99 -6.78
N SER A 50 26.14 13.84 -6.29
CA SER A 50 26.40 14.69 -5.13
C SER A 50 26.20 13.97 -3.81
N THR A 51 25.28 12.99 -3.75
CA THR A 51 24.91 12.31 -2.50
C THR A 51 25.30 10.83 -2.48
N GLY A 52 25.54 10.22 -3.65
CA GLY A 52 25.75 8.77 -3.79
C GLY A 52 24.48 7.94 -3.66
N ASN A 53 23.34 8.57 -3.40
CA ASN A 53 22.03 7.90 -3.34
C ASN A 53 21.39 7.83 -4.73
N ILE A 54 20.48 6.89 -4.94
CA ILE A 54 19.69 6.86 -6.17
C ILE A 54 18.72 8.04 -6.21
N PHE A 55 18.34 8.48 -7.43
CA PHE A 55 17.31 9.49 -7.61
C PHE A 55 15.90 8.96 -7.36
N ALA A 56 15.71 7.65 -7.54
CA ALA A 56 14.40 7.02 -7.45
C ALA A 56 13.91 6.92 -6.01
N THR A 57 12.62 7.17 -5.81
CA THR A 57 11.92 6.92 -4.55
C THR A 57 11.56 5.43 -4.40
N LYS A 58 11.27 4.97 -3.17
CA LYS A 58 10.81 3.61 -2.92
C LYS A 58 9.54 3.27 -3.72
N PHE A 59 8.65 4.23 -3.94
CA PHE A 59 7.42 4.06 -4.73
C PHE A 59 7.71 3.83 -6.22
N GLN A 60 8.64 4.59 -6.79
CA GLN A 60 9.09 4.41 -8.17
C GLN A 60 9.77 3.06 -8.36
N ILE A 61 10.63 2.64 -7.41
CA ILE A 61 11.27 1.32 -7.45
C ILE A 61 10.20 0.23 -7.46
N ALA A 62 9.25 0.24 -6.51
CA ALA A 62 8.18 -0.76 -6.44
C ALA A 62 7.38 -0.85 -7.74
N SER A 63 7.07 0.30 -8.36
CA SER A 63 6.31 0.36 -9.62
C SER A 63 7.09 -0.18 -10.83
N HIS A 64 8.43 -0.23 -10.76
CA HIS A 64 9.29 -0.74 -11.84
C HIS A 64 9.77 -2.18 -11.64
N LEU A 65 9.61 -2.73 -10.44
CA LEU A 65 10.04 -4.11 -10.16
C LEU A 65 9.29 -5.13 -11.02
N PHE A 66 8.00 -4.87 -11.28
CA PHE A 66 7.15 -5.70 -12.13
C PHE A 66 6.16 -4.82 -12.89
N ASP A 67 5.81 -5.22 -14.11
CA ASP A 67 4.98 -4.42 -15.01
C ASP A 67 3.52 -4.29 -14.53
N ASP A 68 3.04 -5.24 -13.72
CA ASP A 68 1.71 -5.27 -13.11
C ASP A 68 1.71 -4.91 -11.61
N ALA A 69 2.85 -4.49 -11.05
CA ALA A 69 2.94 -4.13 -9.64
C ALA A 69 2.20 -2.82 -9.33
N TYR A 70 1.50 -2.80 -8.23
CA TYR A 70 0.88 -1.61 -7.64
C TYR A 70 0.90 -1.76 -6.12
N PHE A 71 0.86 -0.67 -5.39
CA PHE A 71 0.90 -0.74 -3.94
C PHE A 71 -0.43 -0.34 -3.30
N SER A 72 -0.69 -0.94 -2.14
CA SER A 72 -1.86 -0.76 -1.30
C SER A 72 -1.43 -0.72 0.17
N TYR A 73 -2.37 -0.86 1.09
CA TYR A 73 -2.15 -0.91 2.54
C TYR A 73 -1.40 0.33 3.05
N HIS A 74 -0.45 0.13 3.96
CA HIS A 74 0.33 1.20 4.57
C HIS A 74 1.02 2.11 3.53
N GLU A 75 1.63 1.55 2.51
CA GLU A 75 2.34 2.30 1.48
C GLU A 75 1.41 3.21 0.68
N ALA A 76 0.17 2.78 0.43
CA ALA A 76 -0.82 3.63 -0.19
C ALA A 76 -1.31 4.72 0.78
N LEU A 77 -1.51 4.41 2.07
CA LEU A 77 -1.82 5.42 3.08
C LEU A 77 -0.71 6.46 3.19
N GLU A 78 0.56 6.03 3.21
CA GLU A 78 1.72 6.93 3.20
C GLU A 78 1.75 7.81 1.94
N TYR A 79 1.51 7.23 0.77
CA TYR A 79 1.46 7.96 -0.49
C TYR A 79 0.36 9.05 -0.48
N TYR A 80 -0.80 8.76 0.11
CA TYR A 80 -1.88 9.73 0.27
C TYR A 80 -1.69 10.71 1.44
N GLY A 81 -0.58 10.64 2.18
CA GLY A 81 -0.29 11.49 3.33
C GLY A 81 -1.15 11.18 4.56
N LEU A 82 -1.65 9.96 4.68
CA LEU A 82 -2.53 9.50 5.76
C LEU A 82 -1.84 8.55 6.75
N ALA A 83 -0.58 8.22 6.54
CA ALA A 83 0.19 7.40 7.47
C ALA A 83 0.71 8.25 8.64
N ASN A 84 0.67 7.69 9.86
CA ASN A 84 1.24 8.32 11.05
C ASN A 84 2.76 8.14 11.11
N GLN A 85 3.27 7.05 10.55
CA GLN A 85 4.69 6.71 10.52
C GLN A 85 5.08 6.18 9.15
N SER A 86 6.37 6.24 8.83
CA SER A 86 6.93 5.72 7.59
C SER A 86 7.68 4.44 7.88
N PHE A 87 7.37 3.35 7.18
CA PHE A 87 8.18 2.14 7.25
C PHE A 87 9.34 2.25 6.25
N VAL A 88 10.55 2.29 6.80
CA VAL A 88 11.75 2.50 5.97
C VAL A 88 12.23 1.21 5.33
N SER A 89 12.09 0.09 6.03
CA SER A 89 12.74 -1.18 5.67
C SER A 89 11.80 -2.22 5.03
N TYR A 90 10.52 -1.94 4.89
CA TYR A 90 9.56 -2.88 4.33
C TYR A 90 8.56 -2.17 3.43
N PHE A 91 8.31 -2.71 2.24
CA PHE A 91 7.40 -2.15 1.25
C PHE A 91 6.56 -3.27 0.63
N THR A 92 5.24 -3.22 0.86
CA THR A 92 4.31 -4.20 0.30
C THR A 92 3.71 -3.70 -1.01
N TYR A 93 3.82 -4.51 -2.06
CA TYR A 93 3.15 -4.26 -3.33
C TYR A 93 2.33 -5.48 -3.77
N LEU A 94 1.29 -5.23 -4.54
CA LEU A 94 0.36 -6.24 -5.02
C LEU A 94 0.72 -6.64 -6.46
N THR A 95 0.57 -7.93 -6.76
CA THR A 95 0.78 -8.50 -8.09
C THR A 95 -0.32 -9.51 -8.43
N HIS A 96 -0.49 -9.82 -9.71
CA HIS A 96 -1.40 -10.89 -10.15
C HIS A 96 -0.88 -12.29 -9.81
N VAL A 97 0.44 -12.44 -9.81
CA VAL A 97 1.12 -13.70 -9.47
C VAL A 97 2.07 -13.48 -8.30
N TYR A 98 2.31 -14.53 -7.52
CA TYR A 98 3.33 -14.48 -6.48
C TYR A 98 4.71 -14.30 -7.11
N VAL A 99 5.52 -13.44 -6.51
CA VAL A 99 6.91 -13.18 -6.89
C VAL A 99 7.74 -13.13 -5.63
N ASP A 100 8.98 -13.59 -5.72
CA ASP A 100 9.91 -13.52 -4.59
C ASP A 100 10.20 -12.06 -4.18
N ASP A 101 10.45 -11.87 -2.89
CA ASP A 101 10.83 -10.58 -2.35
C ASP A 101 12.10 -10.05 -3.03
N VAL A 102 12.14 -8.76 -3.24
CA VAL A 102 13.32 -8.07 -3.75
C VAL A 102 13.91 -7.23 -2.63
N VAL A 103 15.18 -7.46 -2.32
CA VAL A 103 15.92 -6.63 -1.37
C VAL A 103 16.79 -5.66 -2.16
N PHE A 104 16.62 -4.37 -1.89
CA PHE A 104 17.46 -3.35 -2.50
C PHE A 104 17.81 -2.29 -1.43
N GLU A 105 19.10 -2.09 -1.22
CA GLU A 105 19.63 -1.34 -0.07
C GLU A 105 19.04 -1.91 1.23
N ASP A 106 18.42 -1.08 2.06
CA ASP A 106 17.83 -1.49 3.34
C ASP A 106 16.32 -1.75 3.24
N VAL A 107 15.75 -1.82 2.01
CA VAL A 107 14.31 -1.99 1.78
C VAL A 107 14.01 -3.39 1.23
N ILE A 108 13.07 -4.08 1.87
CA ILE A 108 12.50 -5.33 1.39
C ILE A 108 11.20 -5.01 0.65
N TYR A 109 11.17 -5.26 -0.65
CA TYR A 109 9.97 -5.16 -1.48
C TYR A 109 9.25 -6.50 -1.50
N HIS A 110 8.22 -6.61 -0.67
CA HIS A 110 7.43 -7.83 -0.49
C HIS A 110 6.27 -7.88 -1.47
N SER A 111 6.17 -8.97 -2.24
CA SER A 111 5.03 -9.17 -3.12
C SER A 111 3.88 -9.88 -2.40
N LYS A 112 2.67 -9.37 -2.57
CA LYS A 112 1.44 -10.02 -2.15
C LYS A 112 0.56 -10.26 -3.36
N LYS A 113 0.14 -11.51 -3.58
CA LYS A 113 -0.81 -11.81 -4.65
C LYS A 113 -2.16 -11.16 -4.33
N SER A 114 -2.67 -10.36 -5.26
CA SER A 114 -4.02 -9.82 -5.18
C SER A 114 -5.04 -10.93 -5.43
N GLY A 115 -6.05 -11.00 -4.58
CA GLY A 115 -7.23 -11.87 -4.78
C GLY A 115 -8.34 -11.22 -5.59
N TYR A 116 -8.18 -9.95 -5.97
CA TYR A 116 -9.23 -9.12 -6.55
C TYR A 116 -8.76 -8.42 -7.80
N ASP A 117 -9.73 -8.09 -8.65
CA ASP A 117 -9.48 -7.36 -9.88
C ASP A 117 -8.96 -5.94 -9.63
N LEU A 118 -8.15 -5.45 -10.55
CA LEU A 118 -7.34 -4.25 -10.37
C LEU A 118 -7.97 -2.99 -10.96
N GLU A 119 -9.22 -3.05 -11.39
CA GLU A 119 -9.90 -1.96 -12.11
C GLU A 119 -9.93 -0.62 -11.35
N ILE A 120 -9.66 -0.65 -10.02
CA ILE A 120 -9.66 0.56 -9.18
C ILE A 120 -8.22 0.96 -8.88
N LEU A 121 -7.48 1.27 -9.90
CA LEU A 121 -6.11 1.77 -9.82
C LEU A 121 -6.05 3.23 -10.21
N ASN A 122 -5.26 4.00 -9.48
CA ASN A 122 -4.75 5.27 -9.95
C ASN A 122 -3.36 5.05 -10.54
N HIS A 123 -3.11 5.61 -11.72
CA HIS A 123 -1.80 5.63 -12.33
C HIS A 123 -1.33 7.07 -12.47
N ILE A 124 -0.21 7.39 -11.84
CA ILE A 124 0.41 8.72 -11.93
C ILE A 124 1.45 8.67 -13.05
N LYS A 125 1.08 9.20 -14.21
CA LYS A 125 1.92 9.16 -15.42
C LYS A 125 3.24 9.92 -15.28
N GLU A 126 3.24 11.02 -14.53
CA GLU A 126 4.41 11.88 -14.39
C GLU A 126 5.53 11.21 -13.60
N GLU A 127 5.18 10.39 -12.61
CA GLU A 127 6.13 9.67 -11.75
C GLU A 127 6.18 8.18 -12.06
N ASP A 128 5.34 7.69 -12.98
CA ASP A 128 5.14 6.27 -13.29
C ASP A 128 4.89 5.40 -12.04
N ILE A 129 4.10 5.95 -11.12
CA ILE A 129 3.73 5.30 -9.86
C ILE A 129 2.35 4.68 -10.01
N ARG A 130 2.21 3.42 -9.61
CA ARG A 130 0.94 2.67 -9.62
C ARG A 130 0.48 2.40 -8.21
N VAL A 131 -0.58 3.08 -7.81
CA VAL A 131 -1.19 2.98 -6.48
C VAL A 131 -2.69 2.72 -6.60
N VAL A 132 -3.26 1.93 -5.67
CA VAL A 132 -4.72 1.76 -5.59
C VAL A 132 -5.39 3.09 -5.23
N SER A 133 -6.70 3.22 -5.52
CA SER A 133 -7.44 4.40 -5.08
C SER A 133 -7.44 4.53 -3.55
N LEU A 134 -7.65 5.73 -3.05
CA LEU A 134 -7.70 6.00 -1.60
C LEU A 134 -8.74 5.11 -0.91
N GLU A 135 -9.92 4.97 -1.50
CA GLU A 135 -10.99 4.14 -0.94
C GLU A 135 -10.56 2.68 -0.84
N ARG A 136 -9.86 2.18 -1.87
CA ARG A 136 -9.33 0.82 -1.85
C ARG A 136 -8.20 0.67 -0.83
N ALA A 137 -7.28 1.64 -0.73
CA ALA A 137 -6.23 1.61 0.28
C ALA A 137 -6.81 1.46 1.69
N ILE A 138 -7.88 2.20 2.01
CA ILE A 138 -8.57 2.12 3.29
C ILE A 138 -9.23 0.75 3.49
N VAL A 139 -10.00 0.25 2.50
CA VAL A 139 -10.68 -1.04 2.61
C VAL A 139 -9.69 -2.19 2.71
N ASP A 140 -8.61 -2.18 1.91
CA ASP A 140 -7.54 -3.18 1.97
C ASP A 140 -6.85 -3.17 3.35
N SER A 141 -6.59 -1.98 3.90
CA SER A 141 -5.99 -1.82 5.23
C SER A 141 -6.89 -2.36 6.34
N ILE A 142 -8.19 -2.12 6.27
CA ILE A 142 -9.18 -2.66 7.22
C ILE A 142 -9.32 -4.18 7.08
N ASP A 143 -9.23 -4.71 5.86
CA ASP A 143 -9.26 -6.16 5.61
C ASP A 143 -8.05 -6.87 6.20
N SER A 144 -6.86 -6.28 6.05
CA SER A 144 -5.58 -6.85 6.50
C SER A 144 -4.78 -5.85 7.37
N PRO A 145 -5.20 -5.57 8.61
CA PRO A 145 -4.60 -4.55 9.47
C PRO A 145 -3.09 -4.70 9.67
N SER A 146 -2.59 -5.93 9.74
CA SER A 146 -1.16 -6.21 9.92
C SER A 146 -0.28 -5.66 8.78
N LEU A 147 -0.85 -5.49 7.58
CA LEU A 147 -0.15 -4.89 6.44
C LEU A 147 -0.26 -3.36 6.42
N ALA A 148 -1.14 -2.82 7.23
CA ALA A 148 -1.35 -1.37 7.35
C ALA A 148 -0.67 -0.77 8.60
N GLY A 149 0.06 -1.56 9.38
CA GLY A 149 0.65 -1.12 10.64
C GLY A 149 -0.25 -1.29 11.85
N GLY A 150 -1.39 -2.00 11.71
CA GLY A 150 -2.32 -2.29 12.80
C GLY A 150 -3.51 -1.33 12.85
N LEU A 151 -4.38 -1.56 13.86
CA LEU A 151 -5.60 -0.77 14.02
C LEU A 151 -5.32 0.72 14.29
N GLU A 152 -4.32 1.02 15.10
CA GLU A 152 -3.96 2.41 15.46
C GLU A 152 -3.61 3.23 14.22
N GLU A 153 -2.87 2.64 13.28
CA GLU A 153 -2.49 3.30 12.02
C GLU A 153 -3.72 3.53 11.11
N ILE A 154 -4.63 2.56 11.06
CA ILE A 154 -5.88 2.69 10.30
C ILE A 154 -6.77 3.79 10.90
N GLU A 155 -6.91 3.84 12.23
CA GLU A 155 -7.69 4.87 12.91
C GLU A 155 -7.09 6.26 12.70
N TYR A 156 -5.76 6.38 12.73
CA TYR A 156 -5.07 7.63 12.38
C TYR A 156 -5.39 8.07 10.94
N ALA A 157 -5.30 7.13 9.99
CA ALA A 157 -5.63 7.40 8.59
C ALA A 157 -7.07 7.89 8.42
N LEU A 158 -8.05 7.23 9.06
CA LEU A 158 -9.46 7.61 9.00
C LEU A 158 -9.71 8.98 9.64
N SER A 159 -9.08 9.28 10.77
CA SER A 159 -9.22 10.58 11.45
C SER A 159 -8.68 11.75 10.62
N ASN A 160 -7.73 11.51 9.74
CA ASN A 160 -7.13 12.52 8.86
C ASN A 160 -7.72 12.50 7.44
N CYS A 161 -8.54 11.52 7.10
CA CYS A 161 -9.13 11.39 5.78
C CYS A 161 -10.39 12.25 5.67
N ARG A 162 -10.37 13.24 4.76
CA ARG A 162 -11.49 14.21 4.65
C ARG A 162 -12.39 14.01 3.44
N ARG A 163 -12.06 13.12 2.52
CA ARG A 163 -12.81 12.97 1.25
C ARG A 163 -12.81 11.52 0.78
N LEU A 164 -13.79 10.76 1.24
CA LEU A 164 -14.05 9.40 0.76
C LEU A 164 -15.28 9.39 -0.15
N LYS A 165 -15.20 8.67 -1.23
CA LYS A 165 -16.33 8.37 -2.11
C LYS A 165 -17.02 7.10 -1.61
N ILE A 166 -18.11 7.28 -0.91
CA ILE A 166 -18.82 6.17 -0.25
C ILE A 166 -19.35 5.14 -1.25
N ASP A 167 -19.77 5.59 -2.43
CA ASP A 167 -20.16 4.71 -3.54
C ASP A 167 -19.06 3.74 -3.95
N LYS A 168 -17.80 4.20 -3.96
CA LYS A 168 -16.63 3.32 -4.21
C LYS A 168 -16.38 2.35 -3.06
N ILE A 169 -16.54 2.78 -1.81
CA ILE A 169 -16.44 1.88 -0.65
C ILE A 169 -17.50 0.79 -0.74
N GLU A 170 -18.76 1.14 -1.03
CA GLU A 170 -19.84 0.16 -1.22
C GLU A 170 -19.54 -0.84 -2.33
N MET A 171 -19.02 -0.36 -3.46
CA MET A 171 -18.62 -1.20 -4.58
C MET A 171 -17.52 -2.18 -4.16
N LEU A 172 -16.50 -1.73 -3.44
CA LEU A 172 -15.42 -2.58 -2.93
C LEU A 172 -15.93 -3.61 -1.94
N LEU A 173 -16.79 -3.24 -1.00
CA LEU A 173 -17.38 -4.17 -0.04
C LEU A 173 -18.19 -5.28 -0.74
N LYS A 174 -18.98 -4.92 -1.74
CA LYS A 174 -19.74 -5.88 -2.56
C LYS A 174 -18.84 -6.80 -3.37
N HIS A 175 -17.73 -6.25 -3.90
CA HIS A 175 -16.76 -7.02 -4.69
C HIS A 175 -15.95 -8.00 -3.81
N TYR A 176 -15.58 -7.59 -2.59
CA TYR A 176 -14.83 -8.44 -1.66
C TYR A 176 -15.71 -9.51 -1.01
N ASP A 177 -17.00 -9.24 -0.88
CA ASP A 177 -18.05 -10.15 -0.39
C ASP A 177 -17.68 -10.88 0.91
N LYS A 178 -17.13 -10.12 1.87
CA LYS A 178 -16.70 -10.64 3.18
C LYS A 178 -17.57 -10.04 4.28
N SER A 179 -18.45 -10.83 4.89
CA SER A 179 -19.34 -10.34 5.96
C SER A 179 -18.57 -9.70 7.13
N PHE A 180 -17.40 -10.22 7.49
CA PHE A 180 -16.61 -9.63 8.56
C PHE A 180 -15.94 -8.30 8.17
N LEU A 181 -15.72 -8.06 6.87
CA LEU A 181 -15.22 -6.77 6.39
C LEU A 181 -16.31 -5.68 6.50
N TYR A 182 -17.58 -6.03 6.24
CA TYR A 182 -18.70 -5.13 6.53
C TYR A 182 -18.80 -4.78 8.02
N GLN A 183 -18.51 -5.74 8.94
CA GLN A 183 -18.45 -5.45 10.38
C GLN A 183 -17.38 -4.42 10.71
N LYS A 184 -16.16 -4.62 10.22
CA LYS A 184 -15.01 -3.75 10.48
C LYS A 184 -15.19 -2.35 9.90
N VAL A 185 -15.56 -2.28 8.61
CA VAL A 185 -15.76 -1.00 7.91
C VAL A 185 -16.92 -0.23 8.52
N GLY A 186 -18.05 -0.89 8.77
CA GLY A 186 -19.21 -0.26 9.40
C GLY A 186 -18.88 0.32 10.78
N TYR A 187 -18.18 -0.45 11.62
CA TYR A 187 -17.74 0.00 12.94
C TYR A 187 -16.80 1.21 12.87
N LEU A 188 -15.73 1.12 12.07
CA LEU A 188 -14.74 2.20 11.98
C LEU A 188 -15.34 3.47 11.38
N PHE A 189 -16.17 3.32 10.34
CA PHE A 189 -16.80 4.48 9.71
C PHE A 189 -17.81 5.14 10.63
N GLU A 190 -18.56 4.38 11.42
CA GLU A 190 -19.45 4.94 12.44
C GLU A 190 -18.65 5.68 13.54
N LYS A 191 -17.52 5.10 13.98
CA LYS A 191 -16.65 5.69 15.01
C LYS A 191 -16.02 7.02 14.53
N HIS A 192 -15.56 7.11 13.29
CA HIS A 192 -14.76 8.24 12.80
C HIS A 192 -15.59 9.30 12.05
N PHE A 193 -16.65 8.90 11.38
CA PHE A 193 -17.44 9.81 10.53
C PHE A 193 -18.87 10.02 11.01
N GLY A 194 -19.43 9.07 11.77
CA GLY A 194 -20.78 9.22 12.34
C GLY A 194 -21.82 9.61 11.29
N GLU A 195 -22.45 10.77 11.50
CA GLU A 195 -23.52 11.30 10.63
C GLU A 195 -23.01 11.90 9.31
N GLU A 196 -21.71 12.06 9.12
CA GLU A 196 -21.13 12.52 7.85
C GLU A 196 -21.34 11.46 6.73
N ILE A 197 -21.51 10.20 7.11
CA ILE A 197 -21.79 9.10 6.20
C ILE A 197 -23.30 8.84 6.16
N PRO A 198 -23.91 8.66 4.98
CA PRO A 198 -25.34 8.39 4.86
C PRO A 198 -25.78 7.14 5.63
N GLU A 199 -26.92 7.21 6.32
CA GLU A 199 -27.49 6.08 7.07
C GLU A 199 -27.70 4.82 6.21
N SER A 200 -27.95 5.01 4.90
CA SER A 200 -28.08 3.93 3.93
C SER A 200 -26.84 3.06 3.85
N PHE A 201 -25.64 3.64 4.00
CA PHE A 201 -24.39 2.90 4.04
C PHE A 201 -24.31 1.98 5.27
N TYR A 202 -24.65 2.49 6.44
CA TYR A 202 -24.67 1.67 7.66
C TYR A 202 -25.71 0.55 7.60
N LYS A 203 -26.88 0.83 7.01
CA LYS A 203 -27.91 -0.20 6.75
C LYS A 203 -27.39 -1.28 5.79
N LEU A 204 -26.67 -0.89 4.73
CA LEU A 204 -26.01 -1.82 3.82
C LEU A 204 -25.01 -2.71 4.58
N CYS A 205 -24.14 -2.11 5.40
CA CYS A 205 -23.18 -2.87 6.20
C CYS A 205 -23.93 -3.86 7.13
N LEU A 206 -24.89 -3.39 7.91
CA LEU A 206 -25.65 -4.22 8.85
C LEU A 206 -26.42 -5.37 8.18
N SER A 207 -26.91 -5.18 6.96
CA SER A 207 -27.62 -6.24 6.23
C SER A 207 -26.67 -7.34 5.72
N ASN A 208 -25.36 -7.07 5.63
CA ASN A 208 -24.35 -8.00 5.12
C ASN A 208 -23.44 -8.59 6.21
N ILE A 209 -23.57 -8.15 7.47
CA ILE A 209 -22.88 -8.83 8.57
C ILE A 209 -23.58 -10.17 8.87
N GLY A 210 -22.78 -11.21 9.06
CA GLY A 210 -23.31 -12.52 9.46
C GLY A 210 -23.73 -12.56 10.95
N ASN A 211 -24.06 -13.76 11.43
CA ASN A 211 -24.40 -13.97 12.85
C ASN A 211 -23.18 -14.17 13.76
N LYS A 212 -22.01 -14.36 13.18
CA LYS A 212 -20.78 -14.66 13.90
C LYS A 212 -20.16 -13.38 14.51
N ILE A 213 -19.71 -13.50 15.77
CA ILE A 213 -18.85 -12.50 16.38
C ILE A 213 -17.43 -12.74 15.88
N ASN A 214 -16.81 -11.73 15.30
CA ASN A 214 -15.43 -11.77 14.81
C ASN A 214 -14.54 -10.85 15.65
N TYR A 215 -13.23 -11.07 15.58
CA TYR A 215 -12.23 -10.17 16.17
C TYR A 215 -11.73 -9.21 15.10
N PHE A 216 -11.52 -7.94 15.47
CA PHE A 216 -10.96 -6.95 14.54
C PHE A 216 -9.56 -7.35 14.07
N GLU A 217 -8.73 -7.79 15.01
CA GLU A 217 -7.40 -8.37 14.78
C GLU A 217 -7.33 -9.75 15.42
N SER A 218 -6.17 -10.40 15.33
CA SER A 218 -5.92 -11.66 16.02
C SER A 218 -6.23 -11.52 17.51
N LYS A 219 -6.78 -12.57 18.13
CA LYS A 219 -7.21 -12.60 19.53
C LYS A 219 -6.02 -12.36 20.48
N VAL A 220 -5.66 -11.09 20.69
CA VAL A 220 -4.56 -10.70 21.59
C VAL A 220 -5.09 -9.69 22.62
N GLY A 221 -4.95 -9.99 23.90
CA GLY A 221 -5.24 -9.08 25.00
C GLY A 221 -6.74 -8.86 25.31
N HIS A 222 -7.04 -7.78 26.02
CA HIS A 222 -8.40 -7.42 26.41
C HIS A 222 -9.14 -6.78 25.23
N SER A 223 -10.33 -7.27 24.94
CA SER A 223 -11.17 -6.80 23.85
C SER A 223 -12.57 -6.46 24.36
N LYS A 224 -13.20 -5.44 23.77
CA LYS A 224 -14.58 -5.03 24.02
C LYS A 224 -15.48 -5.52 22.90
N LEU A 225 -16.64 -6.07 23.24
CA LEU A 225 -17.66 -6.44 22.27
C LEU A 225 -18.50 -5.23 21.87
N ILE A 226 -18.51 -4.94 20.59
CA ILE A 226 -19.41 -3.96 19.96
C ILE A 226 -20.62 -4.71 19.41
N LEU A 227 -21.68 -4.78 20.19
CA LEU A 227 -22.86 -5.62 19.89
C LEU A 227 -23.48 -5.30 18.52
N LYS A 228 -23.65 -4.01 18.18
CA LYS A 228 -24.22 -3.56 16.91
C LYS A 228 -23.49 -4.20 15.71
N TRP A 229 -22.18 -4.24 15.76
CA TRP A 229 -21.33 -4.73 14.69
C TRP A 229 -20.88 -6.19 14.86
N LYS A 230 -21.29 -6.85 15.97
CA LYS A 230 -20.85 -8.21 16.32
C LYS A 230 -19.33 -8.37 16.23
N LEU A 231 -18.58 -7.37 16.74
CA LEU A 231 -17.14 -7.25 16.57
C LEU A 231 -16.45 -7.10 17.93
N MET A 232 -15.42 -7.92 18.16
CA MET A 232 -14.51 -7.78 19.29
C MET A 232 -13.38 -6.84 18.87
N VAL A 233 -13.29 -5.68 19.52
CA VAL A 233 -12.29 -4.65 19.24
C VAL A 233 -11.30 -4.57 20.38
N PRO A 234 -9.99 -4.47 20.13
CA PRO A 234 -9.00 -4.24 21.20
C PRO A 234 -9.39 -3.05 22.07
N LEU A 235 -9.19 -3.16 23.37
CA LEU A 235 -9.28 -1.97 24.23
C LEU A 235 -8.10 -1.05 23.89
N GLU A 236 -8.39 0.24 23.75
CA GLU A 236 -7.35 1.26 23.69
C GLU A 236 -6.47 1.10 24.93
N ARG A 237 -5.16 1.03 24.74
CA ARG A 237 -4.23 1.06 25.88
C ARG A 237 -4.42 2.43 26.53
N SER A 238 -5.09 2.46 27.69
CA SER A 238 -4.96 3.63 28.57
C SER A 238 -3.46 3.80 28.80
N MET A 239 -2.90 4.96 28.47
CA MET A 239 -1.55 5.30 28.92
C MET A 239 -1.50 5.01 30.42
N PRO A 240 -0.47 4.32 30.92
CA PRO A 240 -0.31 4.23 32.37
C PRO A 240 -0.28 5.66 32.88
N ASP A 241 -1.13 5.96 33.87
CA ASP A 241 -1.06 7.21 34.60
C ASP A 241 0.41 7.43 34.96
N GLU A 242 1.01 8.46 34.36
CA GLU A 242 2.37 8.84 34.68
C GLU A 242 2.41 9.08 36.18
N LEU A 243 3.21 8.30 36.86
CA LEU A 243 3.56 8.48 38.27
C LEU A 243 4.12 9.92 38.42
N PHE A 244 3.30 10.81 38.97
CA PHE A 244 3.78 12.05 39.54
C PHE A 244 4.46 11.80 40.88
#